data_d6879c8d69d33b34720764c61f985891
#
_entry.id   d6879c8d69d33b34720764c61f985891
#
_cell.length_a   1.000
_cell.length_b   1.000
_cell.length_c   1.000
_cell.angle_alpha   90.00
_cell.angle_beta   90.00
_cell.angle_gamma   90.00
#
_symmetry.space_group_name_H-M   'P 1'
#
loop_
_entity.id
_entity.type
_entity.pdbx_description
1 polymer ?
#
loop_
_entity_poly.entity_id
_entity_poly.type
_entity_poly.pdbx_seq_one_letter_code
_entity_poly.pdbx_strand_id
1 'polypeptide(L)'
;NGELDAMVFAACYVCGELLIQRMDGIRDGYKETFPEFSDDLVFRFENSGGEGQIVNTKKIVTDFVTGHPNMNRIVVGTNNDEGGLGALSAIEGMGMKENFFIVSHGGDTPFQEKIHAGKGDVWIGSVAYMPERYGEFMIPWLLDILNGKDVPREMSPEHFILTTDNINQYYPKK
;
A
#
# COMPACT_ATOMS: atom_id res chain seq x y z
N ASN A 1 16.62 -15.79 6.82
CA ASN A 1 15.41 -16.59 6.60
C ASN A 1 14.30 -15.59 6.25
N GLY A 2 13.87 -15.47 5.03
CA GLY A 2 12.85 -14.49 4.59
C GLY A 2 11.40 -14.82 4.97
N GLU A 3 11.14 -15.63 5.96
CA GLU A 3 9.81 -16.03 6.36
C GLU A 3 9.13 -14.96 7.21
N LEU A 4 7.90 -14.61 6.84
CA LEU A 4 7.02 -13.78 7.64
C LEU A 4 6.26 -14.62 8.67
N ASP A 5 5.95 -14.02 9.80
CA ASP A 5 5.03 -14.59 10.78
C ASP A 5 3.58 -14.23 10.45
N ALA A 6 3.35 -13.06 9.80
CA ALA A 6 2.03 -12.65 9.35
C ALA A 6 2.07 -11.59 8.24
N MET A 7 1.00 -11.56 7.44
CA MET A 7 0.56 -10.40 6.66
C MET A 7 -0.71 -9.83 7.28
N VAL A 8 -0.70 -8.54 7.60
CA VAL A 8 -1.84 -7.82 8.17
C VAL A 8 -2.33 -6.82 7.14
N PHE A 9 -3.47 -7.09 6.54
CA PHE A 9 -4.06 -6.25 5.52
C PHE A 9 -5.17 -5.38 6.10
N ALA A 10 -4.96 -4.07 6.09
CA ALA A 10 -5.95 -3.08 6.48
C ALA A 10 -6.44 -2.34 5.24
N ALA A 11 -7.66 -2.67 4.79
CA ALA A 11 -8.21 -2.15 3.54
C ALA A 11 -9.71 -1.92 3.63
N CYS A 12 -10.26 -1.09 2.73
CA CYS A 12 -11.70 -0.96 2.56
C CYS A 12 -12.23 -2.14 1.74
N TYR A 13 -12.55 -3.26 2.37
CA TYR A 13 -13.11 -4.43 1.68
C TYR A 13 -14.53 -4.18 1.18
N VAL A 14 -15.29 -3.34 1.87
CA VAL A 14 -16.64 -2.94 1.43
C VAL A 14 -16.64 -1.98 0.23
N CYS A 15 -15.49 -1.41 -0.13
CA CYS A 15 -15.36 -0.50 -1.28
C CYS A 15 -15.29 -1.23 -2.64
N GLY A 16 -15.16 -2.54 -2.64
CA GLY A 16 -15.23 -3.36 -3.85
C GLY A 16 -13.95 -4.10 -4.23
N GLU A 17 -14.07 -4.92 -5.26
CA GLU A 17 -13.09 -5.91 -5.72
C GLU A 17 -11.71 -5.32 -6.02
N LEU A 18 -11.63 -4.13 -6.61
CA LEU A 18 -10.37 -3.51 -6.97
C LEU A 18 -9.44 -3.27 -5.76
N LEU A 19 -10.01 -3.01 -4.57
CA LEU A 19 -9.21 -2.82 -3.37
C LEU A 19 -8.79 -4.15 -2.75
N ILE A 20 -9.58 -5.20 -2.93
CA ILE A 20 -9.23 -6.57 -2.55
C ILE A 20 -8.03 -7.04 -3.37
N GLN A 21 -8.07 -6.83 -4.69
CA GLN A 21 -6.98 -7.21 -5.61
C GLN A 21 -5.64 -6.54 -5.27
N ARG A 22 -5.64 -5.32 -4.72
CA ARG A 22 -4.40 -4.69 -4.23
C ARG A 22 -3.75 -5.50 -3.11
N MET A 23 -4.55 -6.00 -2.18
CA MET A 23 -4.07 -6.81 -1.06
C MET A 23 -3.63 -8.21 -1.51
N ASP A 24 -4.40 -8.79 -2.43
CA ASP A 24 -4.04 -10.07 -3.04
C ASP A 24 -2.71 -9.97 -3.80
N GLY A 25 -2.48 -8.89 -4.55
CA GLY A 25 -1.22 -8.65 -5.23
C GLY A 25 0.00 -8.60 -4.30
N ILE A 26 -0.14 -8.05 -3.09
CA ILE A 26 0.95 -8.06 -2.08
C ILE A 26 1.24 -9.50 -1.64
N ARG A 27 0.20 -10.28 -1.31
CA ARG A 27 0.34 -11.70 -0.94
C ARG A 27 0.97 -12.51 -2.07
N ASP A 28 0.44 -12.37 -3.26
CA ASP A 28 0.84 -13.17 -4.42
C ASP A 28 2.29 -12.87 -4.83
N GLY A 29 2.68 -11.59 -4.86
CA GLY A 29 4.06 -11.21 -5.12
C GLY A 29 5.05 -11.75 -4.06
N TYR A 30 4.66 -11.81 -2.79
CA TYR A 30 5.48 -12.45 -1.77
C TYR A 30 5.58 -13.97 -2.01
N LYS A 31 4.47 -14.63 -2.35
CA LYS A 31 4.43 -16.09 -2.62
C LYS A 31 5.19 -16.49 -3.88
N GLU A 32 5.43 -15.59 -4.83
CA GLU A 32 6.34 -15.85 -5.96
C GLU A 32 7.77 -16.19 -5.49
N THR A 33 8.21 -15.56 -4.40
CA THR A 33 9.54 -15.82 -3.81
C THR A 33 9.51 -16.86 -2.71
N PHE A 34 8.42 -16.92 -1.94
CA PHE A 34 8.24 -17.82 -0.80
C PHE A 34 6.94 -18.63 -0.95
N PRO A 35 6.90 -19.63 -1.85
CA PRO A 35 5.67 -20.37 -2.20
C PRO A 35 5.09 -21.17 -1.03
N GLU A 36 5.89 -21.49 -0.02
CA GLU A 36 5.45 -22.22 1.19
C GLU A 36 4.70 -21.32 2.20
N PHE A 37 4.60 -19.99 1.96
CA PHE A 37 3.89 -19.12 2.87
C PHE A 37 2.39 -19.46 2.90
N SER A 38 1.86 -19.74 4.09
CA SER A 38 0.47 -20.13 4.28
C SER A 38 -0.49 -18.96 4.22
N ASP A 39 -1.61 -19.13 3.53
CA ASP A 39 -2.70 -18.14 3.53
C ASP A 39 -3.37 -18.01 4.91
N ASP A 40 -3.20 -18.98 5.82
CA ASP A 40 -3.65 -18.90 7.22
C ASP A 40 -2.93 -17.79 8.02
N LEU A 41 -1.79 -17.30 7.50
CA LEU A 41 -1.03 -16.19 8.08
C LEU A 41 -1.40 -14.83 7.46
N VAL A 42 -2.44 -14.78 6.64
CA VAL A 42 -2.95 -13.55 6.03
C VAL A 42 -4.21 -13.08 6.77
N PHE A 43 -4.07 -12.02 7.54
CA PHE A 43 -5.14 -11.42 8.33
C PHE A 43 -5.70 -10.18 7.63
N ARG A 44 -7.02 -10.13 7.43
CA ARG A 44 -7.71 -9.08 6.69
C ARG A 44 -8.65 -8.31 7.60
N PHE A 45 -8.50 -6.99 7.62
CA PHE A 45 -9.28 -6.09 8.48
C PHE A 45 -9.88 -4.94 7.67
N GLU A 46 -11.15 -4.65 7.93
CA GLU A 46 -11.83 -3.49 7.37
C GLU A 46 -11.31 -2.20 8.02
N ASN A 47 -10.85 -1.25 7.21
CA ASN A 47 -10.33 0.03 7.72
C ASN A 47 -11.15 1.26 7.31
N SER A 48 -12.31 1.07 6.66
CA SER A 48 -13.20 2.16 6.27
C SER A 48 -14.13 2.59 7.39
N GLY A 49 -14.76 3.74 7.19
CA GLY A 49 -15.76 4.29 8.11
C GLY A 49 -15.20 4.90 9.39
N GLY A 50 -16.10 5.27 10.30
CA GLY A 50 -15.77 5.76 11.62
C GLY A 50 -14.84 6.98 11.63
N GLU A 51 -13.68 6.84 12.28
CA GLU A 51 -12.70 7.90 12.49
C GLU A 51 -11.71 8.06 11.31
N GLY A 52 -11.89 7.30 10.22
CA GLY A 52 -11.05 7.34 9.02
C GLY A 52 -9.90 6.35 9.03
N GLN A 53 -9.30 6.16 7.86
CA GLN A 53 -8.35 5.06 7.63
C GLN A 53 -7.07 5.14 8.47
N ILE A 54 -6.58 6.34 8.76
CA ILE A 54 -5.39 6.53 9.62
C ILE A 54 -5.65 5.95 11.01
N VAL A 55 -6.75 6.37 11.64
CA VAL A 55 -7.09 5.96 13.02
C VAL A 55 -7.44 4.46 13.07
N ASN A 56 -8.25 4.01 12.11
CA ASN A 56 -8.67 2.61 12.03
C ASN A 56 -7.46 1.68 11.82
N THR A 57 -6.55 2.00 10.88
CA THR A 57 -5.37 1.17 10.64
C THR A 57 -4.42 1.18 11.84
N LYS A 58 -4.23 2.34 12.49
CA LYS A 58 -3.46 2.40 13.73
C LYS A 58 -4.02 1.45 14.79
N LYS A 59 -5.34 1.47 14.99
CA LYS A 59 -6.01 0.57 15.93
C LYS A 59 -5.84 -0.89 15.53
N ILE A 60 -6.08 -1.24 14.26
CA ILE A 60 -5.92 -2.60 13.73
C ILE A 60 -4.54 -3.16 14.06
N VAL A 61 -3.47 -2.41 13.73
CA VAL A 61 -2.10 -2.86 13.96
C VAL A 61 -1.80 -3.01 15.44
N THR A 62 -2.26 -2.07 16.28
CA THR A 62 -2.07 -2.15 17.73
C THR A 62 -2.80 -3.35 18.35
N ASP A 63 -4.05 -3.57 17.96
CA ASP A 63 -4.87 -4.69 18.44
C ASP A 63 -4.30 -6.04 17.98
N PHE A 64 -3.82 -6.09 16.71
CA PHE A 64 -3.19 -7.29 16.16
C PHE A 64 -1.97 -7.72 16.98
N VAL A 65 -1.05 -6.80 17.23
CA VAL A 65 0.16 -7.06 18.03
C VAL A 65 -0.20 -7.53 19.44
N THR A 66 -1.18 -6.87 20.07
CA THR A 66 -1.64 -7.25 21.41
C THR A 66 -2.21 -8.66 21.44
N GLY A 67 -2.94 -9.05 20.40
CA GLY A 67 -3.53 -10.39 20.27
C GLY A 67 -2.54 -11.48 19.84
N HIS A 68 -1.40 -11.09 19.25
CA HIS A 68 -0.42 -12.02 18.67
C HIS A 68 1.03 -11.70 19.12
N PRO A 69 1.31 -11.73 20.41
CA PRO A 69 2.59 -11.23 20.98
C PRO A 69 3.84 -12.01 20.53
N ASN A 70 3.66 -13.18 19.94
CA ASN A 70 4.76 -14.03 19.46
C ASN A 70 5.08 -13.83 17.97
N MET A 71 4.32 -13.00 17.24
CA MET A 71 4.57 -12.68 15.83
C MET A 71 5.48 -11.45 15.75
N ASN A 72 6.63 -11.59 15.10
CA ASN A 72 7.69 -10.57 15.11
C ASN A 72 8.18 -10.16 13.73
N ARG A 73 7.74 -10.82 12.67
CA ARG A 73 8.08 -10.50 11.27
C ARG A 73 6.81 -10.29 10.49
N ILE A 74 6.35 -9.06 10.46
CA ILE A 74 5.00 -8.71 10.00
C ILE A 74 5.08 -7.74 8.82
N VAL A 75 4.38 -8.05 7.73
CA VAL A 75 4.09 -7.09 6.67
C VAL A 75 2.69 -6.51 6.89
N VAL A 76 2.59 -5.18 6.94
CA VAL A 76 1.31 -4.48 6.91
C VAL A 76 1.05 -3.98 5.51
N GLY A 77 0.00 -4.49 4.87
CA GLY A 77 -0.47 -4.02 3.57
C GLY A 77 -1.68 -3.08 3.73
N THR A 78 -1.67 -1.96 3.00
CA THR A 78 -2.78 -1.01 3.03
C THR A 78 -3.22 -0.60 1.64
N ASN A 79 -4.52 -0.37 1.46
CA ASN A 79 -5.09 -0.02 0.16
C ASN A 79 -4.77 1.41 -0.30
N ASN A 80 -4.24 2.25 0.59
CA ASN A 80 -3.73 3.59 0.30
C ASN A 80 -2.69 4.04 1.33
N ASP A 81 -2.05 5.19 1.07
CA ASP A 81 -0.99 5.74 1.91
C ASP A 81 -1.50 6.33 3.24
N GLU A 82 -2.77 6.71 3.34
CA GLU A 82 -3.37 7.09 4.62
C GLU A 82 -3.38 5.91 5.60
N GLY A 83 -3.75 4.72 5.12
CA GLY A 83 -3.61 3.49 5.90
C GLY A 83 -2.16 3.23 6.30
N GLY A 84 -1.22 3.40 5.37
CA GLY A 84 0.22 3.29 5.64
C GLY A 84 0.70 4.23 6.76
N LEU A 85 0.20 5.47 6.77
CA LEU A 85 0.51 6.45 7.82
C LEU A 85 -0.03 5.99 9.19
N GLY A 86 -1.23 5.40 9.22
CA GLY A 86 -1.81 4.81 10.43
C GLY A 86 -0.97 3.65 10.96
N ALA A 87 -0.54 2.74 10.08
CA ALA A 87 0.35 1.62 10.41
C ALA A 87 1.68 2.12 10.99
N LEU A 88 2.34 3.08 10.31
CA LEU A 88 3.60 3.66 10.78
C LEU A 88 3.44 4.29 12.17
N SER A 89 2.35 5.03 12.39
CA SER A 89 2.06 5.64 13.70
C SER A 89 1.90 4.61 14.82
N ALA A 90 1.28 3.45 14.55
CA ALA A 90 1.16 2.36 15.51
C ALA A 90 2.53 1.77 15.85
N ILE A 91 3.30 1.42 14.81
CA ILE A 91 4.62 0.77 14.92
C ILE A 91 5.60 1.67 15.69
N GLU A 92 5.64 2.97 15.37
CA GLU A 92 6.47 3.93 16.07
C GLU A 92 6.04 4.11 17.54
N GLY A 93 4.73 4.18 17.78
CA GLY A 93 4.17 4.30 19.12
C GLY A 93 4.47 3.11 20.04
N MET A 94 4.59 1.91 19.47
CA MET A 94 4.96 0.69 20.18
C MET A 94 6.48 0.48 20.28
N GLY A 95 7.30 1.22 19.52
CA GLY A 95 8.74 1.03 19.46
C GLY A 95 9.19 -0.26 18.77
N MET A 96 8.39 -0.79 17.81
CA MET A 96 8.56 -2.12 17.22
C MET A 96 9.02 -2.09 15.76
N LYS A 97 9.80 -1.09 15.36
CA LYS A 97 10.21 -0.89 13.95
C LYS A 97 10.90 -2.10 13.32
N GLU A 98 11.72 -2.79 14.10
CA GLU A 98 12.49 -3.96 13.63
C GLU A 98 11.62 -5.17 13.27
N ASN A 99 10.35 -5.12 13.67
CA ASN A 99 9.41 -6.23 13.50
C ASN A 99 8.49 -6.07 12.28
N PHE A 100 8.52 -4.90 11.62
CA PHE A 100 7.51 -4.56 10.63
C PHE A 100 8.07 -4.01 9.33
N PHE A 101 7.36 -4.35 8.25
CA PHE A 101 7.43 -3.65 6.98
C PHE A 101 6.03 -3.18 6.57
N ILE A 102 5.94 -2.00 5.98
CA ILE A 102 4.71 -1.45 5.43
C ILE A 102 4.84 -1.39 3.92
N VAL A 103 3.79 -1.83 3.22
CA VAL A 103 3.58 -1.63 1.79
C VAL A 103 2.20 -1.03 1.57
N SER A 104 2.09 -0.06 0.68
CA SER A 104 0.85 0.68 0.45
C SER A 104 0.62 0.97 -1.03
N HIS A 105 -0.43 1.72 -1.31
CA HIS A 105 -0.80 2.13 -2.66
C HIS A 105 -1.16 3.62 -2.67
N GLY A 106 -0.80 4.30 -3.74
CA GLY A 106 -1.02 5.73 -3.98
C GLY A 106 0.25 6.39 -4.49
N GLY A 107 1.35 6.28 -3.74
CA GLY A 107 2.56 7.07 -3.96
C GLY A 107 2.33 8.54 -3.62
N ASP A 108 1.36 8.81 -2.74
CA ASP A 108 0.85 10.14 -2.41
C ASP A 108 1.76 10.88 -1.42
N THR A 109 1.42 12.13 -1.16
CA THR A 109 2.16 13.02 -0.23
C THR A 109 2.49 12.36 1.11
N PRO A 110 1.59 11.64 1.80
CA PRO A 110 1.92 10.98 3.06
C PRO A 110 3.11 10.02 2.97
N PHE A 111 3.16 9.19 1.92
CA PHE A 111 4.30 8.31 1.67
C PHE A 111 5.57 9.10 1.35
N GLN A 112 5.49 10.04 0.40
CA GLN A 112 6.62 10.84 -0.05
C GLN A 112 7.30 11.56 1.12
N GLU A 113 6.52 12.25 1.97
CA GLU A 113 7.03 12.97 3.14
C GLU A 113 7.74 12.05 4.13
N LYS A 114 7.19 10.85 4.39
CA LYS A 114 7.78 9.89 5.32
C LYS A 114 9.07 9.29 4.79
N ILE A 115 9.13 8.95 3.51
CA ILE A 115 10.37 8.46 2.91
C ILE A 115 11.46 9.54 2.92
N HIS A 116 11.12 10.78 2.58
CA HIS A 116 12.05 11.91 2.67
C HIS A 116 12.47 12.25 4.11
N ALA A 117 11.68 11.87 5.10
CA ALA A 117 12.02 11.97 6.52
C ALA A 117 12.80 10.76 7.07
N GLY A 118 13.22 9.81 6.20
CA GLY A 118 14.04 8.67 6.57
C GLY A 118 13.26 7.51 7.20
N LYS A 119 11.99 7.31 6.82
CA LYS A 119 11.14 6.21 7.31
C LYS A 119 11.06 5.01 6.37
N GLY A 120 11.89 4.97 5.34
CA GLY A 120 11.90 3.91 4.34
C GLY A 120 12.45 2.56 4.83
N ASP A 121 13.04 2.51 6.00
CA ASP A 121 13.41 1.30 6.73
C ASP A 121 12.19 0.48 7.18
N VAL A 122 11.07 1.15 7.47
CA VAL A 122 9.81 0.54 7.89
C VAL A 122 8.78 0.59 6.76
N TRP A 123 8.57 1.75 6.14
CA TRP A 123 7.64 1.89 5.01
C TRP A 123 8.40 1.73 3.69
N ILE A 124 8.54 0.48 3.26
CA ILE A 124 9.47 0.07 2.21
C ILE A 124 9.03 0.41 0.79
N GLY A 125 7.73 0.60 0.57
CA GLY A 125 7.23 0.95 -0.77
C GLY A 125 5.76 1.30 -0.81
N SER A 126 5.40 2.07 -1.86
CA SER A 126 4.03 2.36 -2.25
C SER A 126 3.87 2.25 -3.76
N VAL A 127 2.80 1.60 -4.24
CA VAL A 127 2.49 1.55 -5.67
C VAL A 127 1.98 2.91 -6.11
N ALA A 128 2.72 3.59 -6.97
CA ALA A 128 2.38 4.91 -7.48
C ALA A 128 1.40 4.85 -8.63
N TYR A 129 0.38 5.69 -8.59
CA TYR A 129 -0.61 5.87 -9.64
C TYR A 129 -0.38 7.12 -10.48
N MET A 130 0.36 8.11 -9.98
CA MET A 130 0.66 9.40 -10.62
C MET A 130 -0.59 10.09 -11.17
N PRO A 131 -1.61 10.39 -10.34
CA PRO A 131 -2.87 10.97 -10.81
C PRO A 131 -2.67 12.34 -11.49
N GLU A 132 -1.60 13.06 -11.17
CA GLU A 132 -1.20 14.30 -11.82
C GLU A 132 -0.89 14.13 -13.31
N ARG A 133 -0.58 12.91 -13.76
CA ARG A 133 -0.28 12.57 -15.14
C ARG A 133 -1.47 11.99 -15.91
N TYR A 134 -2.61 11.76 -15.27
CA TYR A 134 -3.76 11.15 -15.93
C TYR A 134 -4.24 11.95 -17.17
N GLY A 135 -4.11 13.27 -17.12
CA GLY A 135 -4.43 14.12 -18.28
C GLY A 135 -3.61 13.82 -19.54
N GLU A 136 -2.37 13.34 -19.37
CA GLU A 136 -1.49 12.98 -20.50
C GLU A 136 -2.08 11.82 -21.32
N PHE A 137 -2.84 10.94 -20.71
CA PHE A 137 -3.45 9.78 -21.32
C PHE A 137 -4.91 10.03 -21.69
N MET A 138 -5.68 10.59 -20.76
CA MET A 138 -7.13 10.74 -20.90
C MET A 138 -7.51 11.78 -21.96
N ILE A 139 -6.77 12.89 -22.07
CA ILE A 139 -7.12 13.97 -23.01
C ILE A 139 -6.96 13.52 -24.48
N PRO A 140 -5.82 12.94 -24.90
CA PRO A 140 -5.70 12.40 -26.26
C PRO A 140 -6.76 11.35 -26.57
N TRP A 141 -7.05 10.45 -25.64
CA TRP A 141 -8.05 9.41 -25.83
C TRP A 141 -9.46 10.00 -26.01
N LEU A 142 -9.83 10.98 -25.19
CA LEU A 142 -11.11 11.68 -25.34
C LEU A 142 -11.22 12.41 -26.68
N LEU A 143 -10.14 13.07 -27.12
CA LEU A 143 -10.10 13.74 -28.43
C LEU A 143 -10.26 12.75 -29.58
N ASP A 144 -9.69 11.58 -29.49
CA ASP A 144 -9.83 10.52 -30.49
C ASP A 144 -11.28 10.03 -30.59
N ILE A 145 -11.96 9.83 -29.44
CA ILE A 145 -13.40 9.52 -29.39
C ILE A 145 -14.23 10.62 -30.05
N LEU A 146 -13.98 11.87 -29.71
CA LEU A 146 -14.70 13.02 -30.28
C LEU A 146 -14.50 13.17 -31.79
N ASN A 147 -13.37 12.73 -32.32
CA ASN A 147 -13.06 12.70 -33.73
C ASN A 147 -13.57 11.44 -34.47
N GLY A 148 -14.33 10.58 -33.77
CA GLY A 148 -14.90 9.36 -34.32
C GLY A 148 -13.88 8.25 -34.61
N LYS A 149 -12.70 8.29 -33.97
CA LYS A 149 -11.72 7.21 -34.09
C LYS A 149 -12.14 6.02 -33.23
N ASP A 150 -11.77 4.84 -33.68
CA ASP A 150 -11.89 3.64 -32.86
C ASP A 150 -10.79 3.65 -31.82
N VAL A 151 -11.18 3.52 -30.55
CA VAL A 151 -10.26 3.54 -29.39
C VAL A 151 -10.46 2.29 -28.53
N PRO A 152 -9.43 1.86 -27.79
CA PRO A 152 -9.58 0.78 -26.83
C PRO A 152 -10.73 1.04 -25.86
N ARG A 153 -11.45 0.01 -25.46
CA ARG A 153 -12.56 0.12 -24.52
C ARG A 153 -12.10 0.47 -23.11
N GLU A 154 -10.89 0.09 -22.78
CA GLU A 154 -10.26 0.30 -21.47
C GLU A 154 -8.83 0.81 -21.68
N MET A 155 -8.40 1.70 -20.81
CA MET A 155 -7.03 2.18 -20.73
C MET A 155 -6.58 2.13 -19.28
N SER A 156 -5.44 1.48 -19.03
CA SER A 156 -4.81 1.44 -17.72
C SER A 156 -3.47 2.18 -17.78
N PRO A 157 -3.24 3.20 -16.97
CA PRO A 157 -1.93 3.79 -16.82
C PRO A 157 -0.96 2.77 -16.23
N GLU A 158 0.32 2.92 -16.54
CA GLU A 158 1.37 2.11 -15.94
C GLU A 158 1.52 2.46 -14.45
N HIS A 159 1.57 1.44 -13.60
CA HIS A 159 1.84 1.58 -12.18
C HIS A 159 3.24 1.05 -11.88
N PHE A 160 3.92 1.64 -10.90
CA PHE A 160 5.22 1.18 -10.47
C PHE A 160 5.39 1.39 -8.95
N ILE A 161 6.36 0.70 -8.38
CA ILE A 161 6.66 0.85 -6.96
C ILE A 161 7.61 2.03 -6.74
N LEU A 162 7.19 2.96 -5.87
CA LEU A 162 8.06 3.96 -5.24
C LEU A 162 8.71 3.35 -4.00
N THR A 163 10.02 3.58 -3.89
CA THR A 163 10.86 3.16 -2.76
C THR A 163 11.84 4.29 -2.41
N THR A 164 12.64 4.11 -1.37
CA THR A 164 13.77 5.01 -1.06
C THR A 164 14.73 5.19 -2.22
N ASP A 165 14.90 4.17 -3.07
CA ASP A 165 15.92 4.18 -4.12
C ASP A 165 15.51 5.03 -5.32
N ASN A 166 14.21 5.12 -5.61
CA ASN A 166 13.72 5.78 -6.82
C ASN A 166 12.86 7.02 -6.56
N ILE A 167 12.47 7.31 -5.34
CA ILE A 167 11.53 8.41 -5.03
C ILE A 167 12.03 9.77 -5.54
N ASN A 168 13.34 10.04 -5.44
CA ASN A 168 13.91 11.31 -5.89
C ASN A 168 13.92 11.49 -7.42
N GLN A 169 13.70 10.43 -8.19
CA GLN A 169 13.58 10.50 -9.66
C GLN A 169 12.22 11.07 -10.07
N TYR A 170 11.18 10.78 -9.28
CA TYR A 170 9.79 11.14 -9.57
C TYR A 170 9.30 12.31 -8.71
N TYR A 171 9.64 12.28 -7.44
CA TYR A 171 9.24 13.27 -6.43
C TYR A 171 10.47 13.74 -5.63
N PRO A 172 11.32 14.60 -6.21
CA PRO A 172 12.51 15.10 -5.53
C PRO A 172 12.14 15.89 -4.28
N LYS A 173 12.97 15.78 -3.24
CA LYS A 173 12.82 16.57 -2.01
C LYS A 173 12.91 18.05 -2.35
N LYS A 174 11.89 18.80 -1.97
CA LYS A 174 11.85 20.28 -2.12
C LYS A 174 12.66 20.98 -1.04
#